data_7a36c9d461e9aaba1a41c52fa46886fd
#
_entry.id   7a36c9d461e9aaba1a41c52fa46886fd
#
_cell.length_a   1.000
_cell.length_b   1.000
_cell.length_c   1.000
_cell.angle_alpha   90.00
_cell.angle_beta   90.00
_cell.angle_gamma   90.00
#
_symmetry.space_group_name_H-M   'P 1'
#
loop_
_entity.id
_entity.type
_entity.pdbx_description
1 polymer ?
#
loop_
_entity_poly.entity_id
_entity_poly.type
_entity_poly.pdbx_seq_one_letter_code
_entity_poly.pdbx_strand_id
1 'polypeptide(L)'
;MSTKKLHFETLQLHVGQEQADPASDARAVPIYQTSSYVFHNSAHAAARFGLADPGNIYSRLTNTTQDVLERRVAALEGGVGALAVASGAAAITYAILNITCAGDHIVSAKTIYGGTYDLLQHTLVPYGVTTTFVDPSDLNNFENAIRPETKAIFIESFGNPNSNLIDIEAVAAIAHAHKIPLIIDNTFATPYLLRPIEYGADIVVHSATKFIGGHGTTIGGVIVDSGKFDWKASGKFPQFTEPDYSYHGIVFADAVGPAAYITRARAILLRDTGATLSPVSCFIFLQGLETLSLRVERHASNALKVVNYLARHPKVAKVNHPALASHPDHRLYQRYFPNGGGSIFTFEIKGGQEEAFKFIDSLEIFSLLANVADVKSLVIHPATTTHSQLTEAELTDQGIYQSTIRLSIGTEHVDDLIDDLEQAFAKI
;
A
#
# COMPACT_ATOMS: atom_id res chain seq x y z
N MET A 1 14.47 -0.45 -27.85
CA MET A 1 13.48 -1.38 -27.27
C MET A 1 12.22 -1.35 -28.11
N SER A 2 11.55 -2.48 -28.28
CA SER A 2 10.27 -2.58 -29.00
C SER A 2 9.27 -1.58 -28.42
N THR A 3 8.55 -0.85 -29.28
CA THR A 3 7.45 0.06 -28.90
C THR A 3 6.21 -0.70 -28.38
N LYS A 4 6.31 -2.01 -28.25
CA LYS A 4 5.21 -2.87 -27.79
C LYS A 4 5.04 -2.74 -26.27
N LYS A 5 3.85 -2.35 -25.83
CA LYS A 5 3.47 -2.36 -24.40
C LYS A 5 3.48 -3.81 -23.89
N LEU A 6 4.31 -4.10 -22.91
CA LEU A 6 4.35 -5.42 -22.27
C LEU A 6 3.18 -5.61 -21.30
N HIS A 7 2.74 -6.85 -21.15
CA HIS A 7 1.73 -7.25 -20.17
C HIS A 7 2.32 -7.31 -18.75
N PHE A 8 1.47 -7.29 -17.75
CA PHE A 8 1.85 -7.26 -16.33
C PHE A 8 2.83 -8.39 -15.96
N GLU A 9 2.53 -9.62 -16.38
CA GLU A 9 3.29 -10.82 -16.06
C GLU A 9 4.72 -10.76 -16.64
N THR A 10 4.90 -10.07 -17.76
CA THR A 10 6.22 -9.83 -18.33
C THR A 10 6.95 -8.69 -17.60
N LEU A 11 6.22 -7.62 -17.26
CA LEU A 11 6.79 -6.49 -16.51
C LEU A 11 7.30 -6.94 -15.15
N GLN A 12 6.52 -7.76 -14.41
CA GLN A 12 6.89 -8.24 -13.07
C GLN A 12 8.17 -9.09 -13.05
N LEU A 13 8.55 -9.67 -14.18
CA LEU A 13 9.74 -10.52 -14.33
C LEU A 13 10.98 -9.77 -14.83
N HIS A 14 10.79 -8.74 -15.66
CA HIS A 14 11.89 -8.22 -16.48
C HIS A 14 12.27 -6.76 -16.21
N VAL A 15 11.34 -5.91 -15.75
CA VAL A 15 11.65 -4.48 -15.54
C VAL A 15 12.73 -4.31 -14.49
N GLY A 16 13.72 -3.48 -14.81
CA GLY A 16 14.91 -3.24 -14.00
C GLY A 16 16.00 -4.28 -14.17
N GLN A 17 15.73 -5.35 -14.95
CA GLN A 17 16.61 -6.50 -15.18
C GLN A 17 16.54 -6.94 -16.63
N GLU A 18 16.38 -6.01 -17.55
CA GLU A 18 16.27 -6.26 -18.99
C GLU A 18 17.55 -6.87 -19.59
N GLN A 19 18.68 -6.61 -18.93
CA GLN A 19 19.99 -7.16 -19.26
C GLN A 19 20.54 -7.92 -18.05
N ALA A 20 21.44 -8.87 -18.29
CA ALA A 20 22.23 -9.50 -17.22
C ALA A 20 23.06 -8.45 -16.47
N ASP A 21 23.47 -8.77 -15.25
CA ASP A 21 24.37 -7.90 -14.48
C ASP A 21 25.67 -7.64 -15.26
N PRO A 22 26.04 -6.38 -15.54
CA PRO A 22 27.17 -6.08 -16.44
C PRO A 22 28.53 -6.45 -15.85
N ALA A 23 28.61 -6.69 -14.54
CA ALA A 23 29.87 -7.05 -13.89
C ALA A 23 30.11 -8.56 -13.83
N SER A 24 29.04 -9.37 -13.82
CA SER A 24 29.14 -10.82 -13.56
C SER A 24 28.38 -11.69 -14.56
N ASP A 25 27.63 -11.10 -15.48
CA ASP A 25 26.69 -11.78 -16.40
C ASP A 25 25.60 -12.58 -15.65
N ALA A 26 25.39 -12.30 -14.36
CA ALA A 26 24.40 -13.01 -13.56
C ALA A 26 22.97 -12.77 -14.09
N ARG A 27 22.20 -13.86 -14.25
CA ARG A 27 20.81 -13.78 -14.68
C ARG A 27 19.89 -13.31 -13.55
N ALA A 28 20.13 -13.76 -12.32
CA ALA A 28 19.41 -13.27 -11.13
C ALA A 28 19.93 -11.88 -10.74
N VAL A 29 19.07 -11.07 -10.11
CA VAL A 29 19.50 -9.77 -9.57
C VAL A 29 20.50 -10.00 -8.44
N PRO A 30 21.74 -9.49 -8.55
CA PRO A 30 22.71 -9.62 -7.46
C PRO A 30 22.31 -8.82 -6.22
N ILE A 31 22.69 -9.33 -5.04
CA ILE A 31 22.51 -8.61 -3.77
C ILE A 31 23.76 -7.76 -3.53
N TYR A 32 23.67 -6.45 -3.79
CA TYR A 32 24.73 -5.50 -3.53
C TYR A 32 24.73 -5.06 -2.06
N GLN A 33 25.22 -5.94 -1.18
CA GLN A 33 25.26 -5.70 0.27
C GLN A 33 26.49 -4.84 0.61
N THR A 34 26.36 -3.54 0.38
CA THR A 34 27.39 -2.53 0.69
C THR A 34 26.74 -1.27 1.25
N SER A 35 27.47 -0.54 2.12
CA SER A 35 27.05 0.77 2.62
C SER A 35 27.46 1.91 1.69
N SER A 36 28.59 1.79 0.96
CA SER A 36 29.20 2.87 0.21
C SER A 36 29.86 2.38 -1.08
N TYR A 37 30.14 3.32 -1.98
CA TYR A 37 30.71 3.07 -3.29
C TYR A 37 31.98 3.91 -3.47
N VAL A 38 32.99 3.33 -4.15
CA VAL A 38 34.29 3.99 -4.36
C VAL A 38 34.20 4.95 -5.56
N PHE A 39 34.76 6.14 -5.40
CA PHE A 39 34.92 7.09 -6.49
C PHE A 39 36.26 6.87 -7.20
N HIS A 40 36.30 7.15 -8.51
CA HIS A 40 37.51 6.99 -9.32
C HIS A 40 38.61 8.00 -8.92
N ASN A 41 38.20 9.23 -8.53
CA ASN A 41 39.07 10.31 -8.07
C ASN A 41 38.21 11.41 -7.37
N SER A 42 38.88 12.45 -6.84
CA SER A 42 38.20 13.53 -6.13
C SER A 42 37.25 14.35 -7.01
N ALA A 43 37.55 14.52 -8.30
CA ALA A 43 36.70 15.23 -9.25
C ALA A 43 35.40 14.44 -9.52
N HIS A 44 35.49 13.10 -9.66
CA HIS A 44 34.32 12.22 -9.77
C HIS A 44 33.47 12.29 -8.49
N ALA A 45 34.08 12.27 -7.31
CA ALA A 45 33.35 12.44 -6.06
C ALA A 45 32.58 13.78 -6.01
N ALA A 46 33.26 14.88 -6.35
CA ALA A 46 32.63 16.20 -6.40
C ALA A 46 31.47 16.28 -7.39
N ALA A 47 31.61 15.67 -8.57
CA ALA A 47 30.55 15.63 -9.59
C ALA A 47 29.32 14.84 -9.10
N ARG A 48 29.52 13.70 -8.39
CA ARG A 48 28.42 12.92 -7.77
C ARG A 48 27.65 13.72 -6.74
N PHE A 49 28.37 14.37 -5.80
CA PHE A 49 27.74 15.18 -4.77
C PHE A 49 27.10 16.47 -5.32
N GLY A 50 27.66 17.03 -6.40
CA GLY A 50 27.14 18.18 -7.12
C GLY A 50 26.01 17.86 -8.11
N LEU A 51 25.55 16.60 -8.18
CA LEU A 51 24.49 16.11 -9.08
C LEU A 51 24.83 16.25 -10.59
N ALA A 52 26.09 16.47 -10.93
CA ALA A 52 26.57 16.56 -12.31
C ALA A 52 26.85 15.18 -12.94
N ASP A 53 27.02 14.14 -12.11
CA ASP A 53 27.22 12.76 -12.55
C ASP A 53 26.26 11.82 -11.76
N PRO A 54 25.36 11.08 -12.45
CA PRO A 54 24.43 10.18 -11.79
C PRO A 54 25.11 8.91 -11.30
N GLY A 55 24.61 8.32 -10.19
CA GLY A 55 25.02 7.01 -9.71
C GLY A 55 25.07 6.87 -8.19
N ASN A 56 25.59 5.74 -7.75
CA ASN A 56 25.59 5.38 -6.36
C ASN A 56 26.67 6.14 -5.56
N ILE A 57 26.32 6.55 -4.35
CA ILE A 57 27.21 7.19 -3.38
C ILE A 57 27.19 6.37 -2.08
N TYR A 58 26.00 6.14 -1.54
CA TYR A 58 25.75 5.50 -0.26
C TYR A 58 24.41 4.77 -0.29
N SER A 59 24.35 3.53 0.20
CA SER A 59 23.18 2.66 0.04
C SER A 59 21.91 3.16 0.74
N ARG A 60 22.01 4.09 1.70
CA ARG A 60 20.83 4.75 2.25
C ARG A 60 20.06 5.56 1.21
N LEU A 61 20.77 6.14 0.22
CA LEU A 61 20.17 6.94 -0.85
C LEU A 61 19.83 6.10 -2.08
N THR A 62 20.81 5.33 -2.53
CA THR A 62 20.73 4.52 -3.75
C THR A 62 21.51 3.22 -3.59
N ASN A 63 20.93 2.12 -4.04
CA ASN A 63 21.57 0.81 -4.08
C ASN A 63 21.08 0.06 -5.32
N THR A 64 21.97 -0.65 -6.00
CA THR A 64 21.65 -1.32 -7.27
C THR A 64 20.53 -2.36 -7.14
N THR A 65 20.49 -3.14 -6.06
CA THR A 65 19.41 -4.12 -5.82
C THR A 65 18.08 -3.41 -5.53
N GLN A 66 18.12 -2.34 -4.75
CA GLN A 66 16.95 -1.51 -4.43
C GLN A 66 16.39 -0.83 -5.69
N ASP A 67 17.26 -0.32 -6.58
CA ASP A 67 16.86 0.32 -7.84
C ASP A 67 16.02 -0.63 -8.72
N VAL A 68 16.40 -1.91 -8.82
CA VAL A 68 15.61 -2.90 -9.56
C VAL A 68 14.21 -3.06 -8.98
N LEU A 69 14.09 -3.15 -7.65
CA LEU A 69 12.79 -3.23 -6.98
C LEU A 69 11.94 -1.99 -7.27
N GLU A 70 12.51 -0.81 -7.10
CA GLU A 70 11.83 0.48 -7.31
C GLU A 70 11.34 0.64 -8.74
N ARG A 71 12.20 0.39 -9.73
CA ARG A 71 11.85 0.45 -11.17
C ARG A 71 10.75 -0.53 -11.51
N ARG A 72 10.80 -1.74 -10.95
CA ARG A 72 9.81 -2.80 -11.21
C ARG A 72 8.45 -2.41 -10.64
N VAL A 73 8.36 -1.98 -9.38
CA VAL A 73 7.09 -1.57 -8.77
C VAL A 73 6.53 -0.32 -9.46
N ALA A 74 7.37 0.67 -9.79
CA ALA A 74 6.94 1.84 -10.56
C ALA A 74 6.30 1.45 -11.90
N ALA A 75 6.91 0.54 -12.64
CA ALA A 75 6.36 0.07 -13.92
C ALA A 75 5.05 -0.73 -13.75
N LEU A 76 4.93 -1.53 -12.69
CA LEU A 76 3.72 -2.30 -12.41
C LEU A 76 2.54 -1.40 -12.04
N GLU A 77 2.75 -0.34 -11.28
CA GLU A 77 1.73 0.67 -10.97
C GLU A 77 1.49 1.68 -12.12
N GLY A 78 2.43 1.82 -13.05
CA GLY A 78 2.37 2.82 -14.12
C GLY A 78 2.85 4.21 -13.70
N GLY A 79 3.71 4.28 -12.67
CA GLY A 79 4.32 5.52 -12.18
C GLY A 79 5.62 5.87 -12.88
N VAL A 80 6.10 7.10 -12.66
CA VAL A 80 7.39 7.61 -13.20
C VAL A 80 8.58 7.19 -12.35
N GLY A 81 8.35 6.84 -11.09
CA GLY A 81 9.39 6.40 -10.16
C GLY A 81 8.82 5.86 -8.86
N ALA A 82 9.65 5.14 -8.13
CA ALA A 82 9.30 4.62 -6.82
C ALA A 82 10.44 4.79 -5.81
N LEU A 83 10.11 4.68 -4.53
CA LEU A 83 11.03 4.72 -3.41
C LEU A 83 10.73 3.57 -2.46
N ALA A 84 11.69 2.66 -2.31
CA ALA A 84 11.59 1.58 -1.34
C ALA A 84 12.10 2.05 0.03
N VAL A 85 11.33 1.73 1.08
CA VAL A 85 11.58 2.15 2.46
C VAL A 85 11.37 0.99 3.44
N ALA A 86 11.81 1.16 4.67
CA ALA A 86 11.91 0.11 5.68
C ALA A 86 10.58 -0.55 6.08
N SER A 87 9.44 0.09 5.83
CA SER A 87 8.11 -0.45 6.17
C SER A 87 6.99 0.28 5.42
N GLY A 88 5.78 -0.31 5.38
CA GLY A 88 4.58 0.37 4.92
C GLY A 88 4.27 1.63 5.73
N ALA A 89 4.46 1.59 7.04
CA ALA A 89 4.30 2.77 7.91
C ALA A 89 5.28 3.89 7.51
N ALA A 90 6.55 3.58 7.23
CA ALA A 90 7.51 4.55 6.71
C ALA A 90 7.10 5.11 5.34
N ALA A 91 6.52 4.28 4.46
CA ALA A 91 6.02 4.72 3.16
C ALA A 91 4.90 5.76 3.32
N ILE A 92 3.92 5.49 4.18
CA ILE A 92 2.81 6.41 4.46
C ILE A 92 3.34 7.70 5.12
N THR A 93 4.22 7.56 6.13
CA THR A 93 4.81 8.72 6.81
C THR A 93 5.55 9.64 5.83
N TYR A 94 6.38 9.06 4.96
CA TYR A 94 7.10 9.85 3.95
C TYR A 94 6.17 10.43 2.89
N ALA A 95 5.15 9.67 2.47
CA ALA A 95 4.18 10.17 1.51
C ALA A 95 3.49 11.44 2.01
N ILE A 96 3.17 11.51 3.29
CA ILE A 96 2.51 12.65 3.91
C ILE A 96 3.51 13.78 4.23
N LEU A 97 4.62 13.47 4.92
CA LEU A 97 5.59 14.49 5.31
C LEU A 97 6.33 15.13 4.13
N ASN A 98 6.33 14.48 2.96
CA ASN A 98 6.89 15.06 1.75
C ASN A 98 6.09 16.27 1.22
N ILE A 99 4.82 16.38 1.61
CA ILE A 99 3.89 17.43 1.15
C ILE A 99 3.31 18.29 2.27
N THR A 100 3.60 17.97 3.53
CA THR A 100 3.05 18.70 4.69
C THR A 100 4.14 19.34 5.53
N CYS A 101 3.77 20.45 6.17
CA CYS A 101 4.51 21.15 7.21
C CYS A 101 3.60 21.38 8.43
N ALA A 102 4.14 21.96 9.51
CA ALA A 102 3.33 22.37 10.67
C ALA A 102 2.27 23.39 10.25
N GLY A 103 1.04 23.17 10.64
CA GLY A 103 -0.14 23.95 10.26
C GLY A 103 -0.96 23.33 9.11
N ASP A 104 -0.43 22.32 8.43
CA ASP A 104 -1.11 21.67 7.32
C ASP A 104 -2.16 20.63 7.77
N HIS A 105 -3.02 20.26 6.83
CA HIS A 105 -4.17 19.39 7.06
C HIS A 105 -4.27 18.30 5.99
N ILE A 106 -4.76 17.12 6.40
CA ILE A 106 -5.08 15.98 5.55
C ILE A 106 -6.57 15.64 5.70
N VAL A 107 -7.24 15.29 4.62
CA VAL A 107 -8.54 14.61 4.67
C VAL A 107 -8.31 13.12 4.45
N SER A 108 -8.85 12.27 5.31
CA SER A 108 -8.69 10.82 5.19
C SER A 108 -10.02 10.10 5.31
N ALA A 109 -10.20 9.00 4.57
CA ALA A 109 -11.28 8.08 4.88
C ALA A 109 -11.09 7.50 6.30
N LYS A 110 -12.17 7.23 7.03
CA LYS A 110 -12.12 6.60 8.35
C LYS A 110 -11.84 5.08 8.28
N THR A 111 -12.09 4.46 7.13
CA THR A 111 -11.95 3.01 6.87
C THR A 111 -10.56 2.66 6.34
N ILE A 112 -9.52 3.02 7.09
CA ILE A 112 -8.12 2.79 6.76
C ILE A 112 -7.46 1.89 7.80
N TYR A 113 -6.26 1.41 7.51
CA TYR A 113 -5.45 0.62 8.43
C TYR A 113 -5.27 1.34 9.78
N GLY A 114 -5.48 0.62 10.89
CA GLY A 114 -5.42 1.20 12.25
C GLY A 114 -4.09 1.91 12.54
N GLY A 115 -2.95 1.37 12.11
CA GLY A 115 -1.66 2.06 12.27
C GLY A 115 -1.55 3.36 11.48
N THR A 116 -2.24 3.49 10.34
CA THR A 116 -2.33 4.75 9.60
C THR A 116 -3.25 5.73 10.30
N TYR A 117 -4.36 5.23 10.84
CA TYR A 117 -5.26 6.04 11.65
C TYR A 117 -4.51 6.64 12.86
N ASP A 118 -3.78 5.82 13.61
CA ASP A 118 -2.99 6.28 14.76
C ASP A 118 -1.89 7.27 14.37
N LEU A 119 -1.21 7.02 13.24
CA LEU A 119 -0.23 7.95 12.69
C LEU A 119 -0.83 9.34 12.47
N LEU A 120 -1.98 9.38 11.79
CA LEU A 120 -2.66 10.62 11.42
C LEU A 120 -3.34 11.31 12.60
N GLN A 121 -3.98 10.53 13.48
CA GLN A 121 -4.77 11.05 14.60
C GLN A 121 -3.92 11.48 15.79
N HIS A 122 -2.82 10.79 16.03
CA HIS A 122 -2.04 10.98 17.26
C HIS A 122 -0.59 11.35 17.01
N THR A 123 0.12 10.63 16.12
CA THR A 123 1.57 10.78 15.98
C THR A 123 1.96 12.08 15.27
N LEU A 124 1.23 12.50 14.23
CA LEU A 124 1.57 13.69 13.46
C LEU A 124 1.02 15.00 14.07
N VAL A 125 0.01 14.91 14.93
CA VAL A 125 -0.58 16.09 15.58
C VAL A 125 0.44 16.93 16.39
N PRO A 126 1.32 16.36 17.22
CA PRO A 126 2.38 17.12 17.90
C PRO A 126 3.37 17.80 16.94
N TYR A 127 3.49 17.33 15.70
CA TYR A 127 4.30 17.96 14.65
C TYR A 127 3.53 19.00 13.83
N GLY A 128 2.28 19.28 14.22
CA GLY A 128 1.43 20.32 13.63
C GLY A 128 0.67 19.90 12.39
N VAL A 129 0.64 18.62 12.01
CA VAL A 129 -0.20 18.11 10.92
C VAL A 129 -1.49 17.56 11.50
N THR A 130 -2.63 18.08 11.05
CA THR A 130 -3.96 17.66 11.52
C THR A 130 -4.70 16.86 10.46
N THR A 131 -5.66 16.02 10.87
CA THR A 131 -6.46 15.20 9.95
C THR A 131 -7.95 15.29 10.27
N THR A 132 -8.78 15.37 9.23
CA THR A 132 -10.22 15.13 9.32
C THR A 132 -10.54 13.79 8.70
N PHE A 133 -11.08 12.87 9.52
CA PHE A 133 -11.56 11.58 9.05
C PHE A 133 -13.01 11.70 8.60
N VAL A 134 -13.32 11.12 7.45
CA VAL A 134 -14.64 11.18 6.84
C VAL A 134 -15.20 9.80 6.54
N ASP A 135 -16.52 9.68 6.56
CA ASP A 135 -17.20 8.50 6.06
C ASP A 135 -17.12 8.47 4.52
N PRO A 136 -16.47 7.47 3.92
CA PRO A 136 -16.30 7.44 2.47
C PRO A 136 -17.55 7.02 1.69
N SER A 137 -18.63 6.62 2.37
CA SER A 137 -19.90 6.22 1.72
C SER A 137 -20.63 7.40 1.07
N ASP A 138 -20.35 8.64 1.51
CA ASP A 138 -20.83 9.87 0.89
C ASP A 138 -19.64 10.74 0.45
N LEU A 139 -19.48 10.93 -0.85
CA LEU A 139 -18.41 11.73 -1.44
C LEU A 139 -18.42 13.21 -0.99
N ASN A 140 -19.60 13.74 -0.64
CA ASN A 140 -19.71 15.10 -0.12
C ASN A 140 -18.93 15.30 1.19
N ASN A 141 -18.70 14.23 1.95
CA ASN A 141 -17.92 14.30 3.17
C ASN A 141 -16.46 14.67 2.89
N PHE A 142 -15.87 14.22 1.78
CA PHE A 142 -14.53 14.63 1.36
C PHE A 142 -14.50 16.11 0.98
N GLU A 143 -15.44 16.55 0.13
CA GLU A 143 -15.57 17.96 -0.30
C GLU A 143 -15.70 18.90 0.89
N ASN A 144 -16.61 18.60 1.81
CA ASN A 144 -16.92 19.43 2.98
C ASN A 144 -15.78 19.48 4.02
N ALA A 145 -14.88 18.50 4.03
CA ALA A 145 -13.75 18.44 4.95
C ALA A 145 -12.52 19.21 4.47
N ILE A 146 -12.48 19.60 3.19
CA ILE A 146 -11.35 20.34 2.61
C ILE A 146 -11.31 21.77 3.15
N ARG A 147 -10.11 22.21 3.55
CA ARG A 147 -9.79 23.55 4.04
C ARG A 147 -8.67 24.18 3.22
N PRO A 148 -8.38 25.47 3.37
CA PRO A 148 -7.24 26.11 2.70
C PRO A 148 -5.91 25.40 2.97
N GLU A 149 -5.71 24.89 4.20
CA GLU A 149 -4.51 24.20 4.67
C GLU A 149 -4.45 22.73 4.21
N THR A 150 -5.50 22.19 3.61
CA THR A 150 -5.52 20.81 3.14
C THR A 150 -4.50 20.59 2.03
N LYS A 151 -3.68 19.53 2.21
CA LYS A 151 -2.58 19.18 1.30
C LYS A 151 -2.81 17.88 0.53
N ALA A 152 -3.64 16.97 1.01
CA ALA A 152 -3.99 15.76 0.30
C ALA A 152 -5.31 15.16 0.80
N ILE A 153 -5.87 14.27 -0.02
CA ILE A 153 -6.83 13.25 0.42
C ILE A 153 -6.08 11.91 0.49
N PHE A 154 -6.31 11.13 1.56
CA PHE A 154 -5.76 9.79 1.75
C PHE A 154 -6.87 8.76 1.84
N ILE A 155 -6.80 7.68 1.04
CA ILE A 155 -7.74 6.56 1.05
C ILE A 155 -7.01 5.21 0.86
N GLU A 156 -7.71 4.10 1.08
CA GLU A 156 -7.25 2.75 0.72
C GLU A 156 -8.08 2.18 -0.44
N SER A 157 -7.46 1.35 -1.27
CA SER A 157 -8.13 0.69 -2.40
C SER A 157 -9.15 -0.37 -1.96
N PHE A 158 -8.85 -1.06 -0.85
CA PHE A 158 -9.77 -1.89 -0.07
C PHE A 158 -9.66 -1.47 1.40
N GLY A 159 -10.76 -1.08 2.00
CA GLY A 159 -10.80 -0.70 3.40
C GLY A 159 -10.50 -1.88 4.35
N ASN A 160 -9.87 -1.58 5.47
CA ASN A 160 -9.51 -2.54 6.50
C ASN A 160 -10.33 -2.25 7.78
N PRO A 161 -11.06 -3.23 8.34
CA PRO A 161 -11.05 -4.67 8.01
C PRO A 161 -12.16 -5.13 7.06
N ASN A 162 -13.13 -4.28 6.71
CA ASN A 162 -14.42 -4.69 6.13
C ASN A 162 -14.46 -4.72 4.59
N SER A 163 -13.33 -4.51 3.91
CA SER A 163 -13.20 -4.58 2.44
C SER A 163 -14.15 -3.64 1.68
N ASN A 164 -14.60 -2.54 2.30
CA ASN A 164 -15.36 -1.50 1.60
C ASN A 164 -14.53 -0.86 0.49
N LEU A 165 -15.21 -0.38 -0.54
CA LEU A 165 -14.58 0.28 -1.70
C LEU A 165 -15.00 1.75 -1.76
N ILE A 166 -14.11 2.55 -2.34
CA ILE A 166 -14.32 3.98 -2.54
C ILE A 166 -14.26 4.27 -4.05
N ASP A 167 -15.09 5.18 -4.55
CA ASP A 167 -15.00 5.64 -5.95
C ASP A 167 -13.75 6.51 -6.13
N ILE A 168 -12.68 5.87 -6.57
CA ILE A 168 -11.35 6.49 -6.71
C ILE A 168 -11.38 7.67 -7.66
N GLU A 169 -12.06 7.54 -8.81
CA GLU A 169 -12.13 8.63 -9.81
C GLU A 169 -12.89 9.85 -9.26
N ALA A 170 -13.97 9.60 -8.52
CA ALA A 170 -14.74 10.68 -7.93
C ALA A 170 -13.93 11.43 -6.85
N VAL A 171 -13.22 10.68 -5.98
CA VAL A 171 -12.36 11.30 -4.96
C VAL A 171 -11.15 12.02 -5.60
N ALA A 172 -10.56 11.46 -6.66
CA ALA A 172 -9.51 12.12 -7.43
C ALA A 172 -9.99 13.46 -8.04
N ALA A 173 -11.21 13.46 -8.61
CA ALA A 173 -11.80 14.68 -9.16
C ALA A 173 -12.00 15.76 -8.09
N ILE A 174 -12.45 15.39 -6.88
CA ILE A 174 -12.56 16.31 -5.75
C ILE A 174 -11.17 16.86 -5.36
N ALA A 175 -10.18 15.98 -5.17
CA ALA A 175 -8.83 16.40 -4.81
C ALA A 175 -8.24 17.38 -5.84
N HIS A 176 -8.34 17.07 -7.12
CA HIS A 176 -7.80 17.89 -8.21
C HIS A 176 -8.53 19.22 -8.37
N ALA A 177 -9.85 19.28 -8.14
CA ALA A 177 -10.59 20.54 -8.13
C ALA A 177 -10.06 21.51 -7.07
N HIS A 178 -9.58 20.99 -5.95
CA HIS A 178 -8.95 21.76 -4.88
C HIS A 178 -7.42 21.87 -5.01
N LYS A 179 -6.84 21.40 -6.13
CA LYS A 179 -5.41 21.45 -6.44
C LYS A 179 -4.54 20.74 -5.38
N ILE A 180 -5.03 19.63 -4.88
CA ILE A 180 -4.31 18.74 -3.95
C ILE A 180 -4.21 17.33 -4.52
N PRO A 181 -3.15 16.55 -4.22
CA PRO A 181 -3.01 15.19 -4.69
C PRO A 181 -3.91 14.21 -3.93
N LEU A 182 -4.27 13.10 -4.61
CA LEU A 182 -4.85 11.92 -4.02
C LEU A 182 -3.75 10.90 -3.74
N ILE A 183 -3.64 10.48 -2.47
CA ILE A 183 -2.74 9.42 -2.01
C ILE A 183 -3.58 8.16 -1.74
N ILE A 184 -3.18 7.02 -2.31
CA ILE A 184 -3.88 5.74 -2.13
C ILE A 184 -2.93 4.68 -1.58
N ASP A 185 -3.32 4.04 -0.49
CA ASP A 185 -2.70 2.79 -0.08
C ASP A 185 -3.31 1.63 -0.89
N ASN A 186 -2.50 1.05 -1.78
CA ASN A 186 -2.90 -0.03 -2.68
C ASN A 186 -2.40 -1.40 -2.23
N THR A 187 -2.10 -1.53 -0.94
CA THR A 187 -1.54 -2.76 -0.37
C THR A 187 -2.41 -3.99 -0.60
N PHE A 188 -3.74 -3.86 -0.47
CA PHE A 188 -4.65 -5.01 -0.55
C PHE A 188 -5.05 -5.38 -1.98
N ALA A 189 -5.15 -4.40 -2.89
CA ALA A 189 -5.43 -4.70 -4.29
C ALA A 189 -4.17 -5.13 -5.04
N THR A 190 -3.01 -4.61 -4.71
CA THR A 190 -1.77 -4.74 -5.49
C THR A 190 -1.88 -4.12 -6.89
N PRO A 191 -0.77 -3.81 -7.56
CA PRO A 191 -0.82 -3.31 -8.94
C PRO A 191 -1.35 -4.34 -9.95
N TYR A 192 -1.50 -5.60 -9.53
CA TYR A 192 -2.06 -6.65 -10.37
C TYR A 192 -3.59 -6.56 -10.51
N LEU A 193 -4.32 -6.36 -9.42
CA LEU A 193 -5.77 -6.25 -9.46
C LEU A 193 -6.25 -4.84 -9.82
N LEU A 194 -5.54 -3.81 -9.34
CA LEU A 194 -5.92 -2.41 -9.51
C LEU A 194 -4.68 -1.53 -9.62
N ARG A 195 -4.67 -0.64 -10.59
CA ARG A 195 -3.69 0.45 -10.73
C ARG A 195 -4.38 1.78 -10.45
N PRO A 196 -4.31 2.31 -9.25
CA PRO A 196 -5.02 3.54 -8.88
C PRO A 196 -4.62 4.76 -9.72
N ILE A 197 -3.39 4.79 -10.25
CA ILE A 197 -2.90 5.85 -11.15
C ILE A 197 -3.72 5.95 -12.45
N GLU A 198 -4.32 4.85 -12.91
CA GLU A 198 -5.20 4.84 -14.08
C GLU A 198 -6.56 5.50 -13.78
N TYR A 199 -6.90 5.64 -12.50
CA TYR A 199 -8.13 6.24 -11.99
C TYR A 199 -7.93 7.59 -11.30
N GLY A 200 -6.76 8.22 -11.47
CA GLY A 200 -6.51 9.58 -11.01
C GLY A 200 -5.73 9.68 -9.69
N ALA A 201 -5.24 8.59 -9.11
CA ALA A 201 -4.32 8.68 -7.98
C ALA A 201 -2.99 9.32 -8.40
N ASP A 202 -2.47 10.19 -7.56
CA ASP A 202 -1.20 10.86 -7.80
C ASP A 202 -0.04 10.13 -7.14
N ILE A 203 -0.26 9.63 -5.93
CA ILE A 203 0.73 8.91 -5.14
C ILE A 203 0.10 7.59 -4.69
N VAL A 204 0.83 6.50 -4.87
CA VAL A 204 0.43 5.17 -4.40
C VAL A 204 1.44 4.68 -3.38
N VAL A 205 0.95 4.12 -2.28
CA VAL A 205 1.81 3.49 -1.26
C VAL A 205 1.48 2.01 -1.12
N HIS A 206 2.49 1.24 -0.73
CA HIS A 206 2.36 -0.18 -0.44
C HIS A 206 3.09 -0.55 0.84
N SER A 207 2.47 -1.35 1.67
CA SER A 207 3.20 -2.24 2.56
C SER A 207 3.67 -3.45 1.75
N ALA A 208 4.93 -3.42 1.29
CA ALA A 208 5.52 -4.53 0.54
C ALA A 208 5.57 -5.83 1.35
N THR A 209 5.51 -5.71 2.68
CA THR A 209 5.38 -6.80 3.67
C THR A 209 4.25 -7.78 3.34
N LYS A 210 3.16 -7.28 2.70
CA LYS A 210 1.92 -8.00 2.43
C LYS A 210 2.04 -8.79 1.11
N PHE A 211 1.14 -8.63 0.17
CA PHE A 211 1.13 -9.40 -1.09
C PHE A 211 2.41 -9.31 -1.92
N ILE A 212 3.13 -8.18 -1.92
CA ILE A 212 4.38 -8.06 -2.68
C ILE A 212 5.40 -9.08 -2.19
N GLY A 213 5.65 -9.16 -0.89
CA GLY A 213 6.47 -10.23 -0.30
C GLY A 213 5.75 -11.57 -0.27
N GLY A 214 4.54 -11.58 0.24
CA GLY A 214 3.59 -12.69 0.22
C GLY A 214 3.88 -13.87 1.16
N HIS A 215 5.00 -13.87 1.88
CA HIS A 215 5.46 -15.03 2.65
C HIS A 215 5.72 -14.73 4.14
N GLY A 216 5.40 -13.51 4.60
CA GLY A 216 5.62 -13.11 6.00
C GLY A 216 7.09 -13.07 6.45
N THR A 217 8.04 -12.98 5.51
CA THR A 217 9.48 -13.16 5.77
C THR A 217 10.24 -11.86 5.99
N THR A 218 9.73 -10.73 5.49
CA THR A 218 10.42 -9.44 5.61
C THR A 218 9.44 -8.27 5.63
N ILE A 219 9.87 -7.15 6.21
CA ILE A 219 9.11 -5.91 6.32
C ILE A 219 9.67 -4.90 5.32
N GLY A 220 8.80 -4.17 4.64
CA GLY A 220 9.17 -3.09 3.74
C GLY A 220 7.96 -2.31 3.25
N GLY A 221 8.24 -1.17 2.65
CA GLY A 221 7.24 -0.31 2.01
C GLY A 221 7.74 0.24 0.70
N VAL A 222 6.82 0.70 -0.14
CA VAL A 222 7.13 1.37 -1.41
C VAL A 222 6.18 2.54 -1.60
N ILE A 223 6.73 3.66 -2.07
CA ILE A 223 5.98 4.81 -2.54
C ILE A 223 6.15 4.87 -4.05
N VAL A 224 5.07 5.10 -4.79
CA VAL A 224 5.08 5.28 -6.25
C VAL A 224 4.52 6.65 -6.58
N ASP A 225 5.25 7.40 -7.40
CA ASP A 225 4.84 8.71 -7.93
C ASP A 225 4.26 8.52 -9.33
N SER A 226 3.03 8.98 -9.55
CA SER A 226 2.42 8.97 -10.89
C SER A 226 3.13 9.90 -11.87
N GLY A 227 3.77 10.95 -11.39
CA GLY A 227 4.34 12.05 -12.17
C GLY A 227 3.29 12.93 -12.86
N LYS A 228 2.00 12.79 -12.52
CA LYS A 228 0.90 13.49 -13.18
C LYS A 228 0.46 14.76 -12.45
N PHE A 229 0.72 14.86 -11.15
CA PHE A 229 0.32 16.03 -10.37
C PHE A 229 1.18 17.27 -10.71
N ASP A 230 0.53 18.36 -11.08
CA ASP A 230 1.23 19.60 -11.39
C ASP A 230 1.49 20.43 -10.13
N TRP A 231 2.67 20.23 -9.54
CA TRP A 231 3.12 20.93 -8.33
C TRP A 231 3.17 22.43 -8.49
N LYS A 232 3.47 22.95 -9.71
CA LYS A 232 3.54 24.38 -10.00
C LYS A 232 2.15 25.00 -10.12
N ALA A 233 1.26 24.38 -10.90
CA ALA A 233 -0.09 24.88 -11.10
C ALA A 233 -0.94 24.82 -9.82
N SER A 234 -0.61 23.90 -8.91
CA SER A 234 -1.25 23.81 -7.59
C SER A 234 -1.04 25.08 -6.76
N GLY A 235 0.19 25.60 -6.68
CA GLY A 235 0.56 26.76 -5.86
C GLY A 235 0.53 26.51 -4.34
N LYS A 236 0.30 25.26 -3.90
CA LYS A 236 0.17 24.90 -2.47
C LYS A 236 1.45 24.26 -1.88
N PHE A 237 2.46 23.98 -2.71
CA PHE A 237 3.61 23.15 -2.35
C PHE A 237 4.95 23.86 -2.63
N PRO A 238 5.32 24.89 -1.85
CA PRO A 238 6.55 25.66 -2.06
C PRO A 238 7.82 24.76 -2.01
N GLN A 239 7.80 23.67 -1.24
CA GLN A 239 8.92 22.73 -1.14
C GLN A 239 9.29 22.04 -2.46
N PHE A 240 8.45 22.13 -3.51
CA PHE A 240 8.76 21.64 -4.86
C PHE A 240 9.08 22.77 -5.84
N THR A 241 8.57 23.98 -5.57
CA THR A 241 8.56 25.10 -6.53
C THR A 241 9.48 26.25 -6.13
N GLU A 242 10.02 26.23 -4.91
CA GLU A 242 11.00 27.18 -4.40
C GLU A 242 12.36 26.53 -4.20
N PRO A 243 13.48 27.30 -4.14
CA PRO A 243 14.81 26.77 -3.93
C PRO A 243 14.96 26.06 -2.58
N ASP A 244 15.38 24.80 -2.60
CA ASP A 244 15.71 24.03 -1.41
C ASP A 244 17.20 24.21 -1.05
N TYR A 245 17.47 25.01 -0.04
CA TYR A 245 18.85 25.34 0.37
C TYR A 245 19.56 24.17 1.06
N SER A 246 18.85 23.15 1.55
CA SER A 246 19.47 21.93 2.09
C SER A 246 20.01 21.04 0.97
N TYR A 247 19.63 21.34 -0.29
CA TYR A 247 20.07 20.61 -1.47
C TYR A 247 20.51 21.55 -2.60
N HIS A 248 21.52 22.39 -2.32
CA HIS A 248 22.18 23.32 -3.28
C HIS A 248 21.25 24.34 -3.95
N GLY A 249 20.09 24.67 -3.35
CA GLY A 249 19.14 25.63 -3.92
C GLY A 249 18.36 25.07 -5.11
N ILE A 250 18.25 23.76 -5.23
CA ILE A 250 17.48 23.10 -6.31
C ILE A 250 15.99 23.41 -6.18
N VAL A 251 15.33 23.68 -7.29
CA VAL A 251 13.87 23.67 -7.41
C VAL A 251 13.47 22.33 -8.02
N PHE A 252 12.91 21.43 -7.19
CA PHE A 252 12.66 20.04 -7.61
C PHE A 252 11.77 19.93 -8.85
N ALA A 253 10.68 20.75 -8.93
CA ALA A 253 9.78 20.73 -10.07
C ALA A 253 10.45 21.18 -11.38
N ASP A 254 11.51 22.00 -11.32
CA ASP A 254 12.29 22.43 -12.48
C ASP A 254 13.36 21.40 -12.86
N ALA A 255 14.05 20.87 -11.87
CA ALA A 255 15.22 20.05 -12.09
C ALA A 255 14.90 18.64 -12.58
N VAL A 256 13.80 18.04 -12.10
CA VAL A 256 13.44 16.65 -12.39
C VAL A 256 12.00 16.48 -12.90
N GLY A 257 11.28 17.59 -13.11
CA GLY A 257 9.95 17.59 -13.72
C GLY A 257 8.96 16.64 -13.06
N PRO A 258 8.38 15.66 -13.80
CA PRO A 258 7.39 14.73 -13.28
C PRO A 258 7.84 13.90 -12.07
N ALA A 259 9.17 13.68 -11.91
CA ALA A 259 9.72 12.92 -10.80
C ALA A 259 10.03 13.77 -9.55
N ALA A 260 9.53 15.02 -9.48
CA ALA A 260 9.81 15.95 -8.38
C ALA A 260 9.48 15.39 -7.00
N TYR A 261 8.32 14.77 -6.87
CA TYR A 261 7.85 14.23 -5.61
C TYR A 261 8.73 13.09 -5.11
N ILE A 262 8.97 12.10 -5.93
CA ILE A 262 9.74 10.91 -5.51
C ILE A 262 11.23 11.22 -5.30
N THR A 263 11.77 12.16 -6.10
CA THR A 263 13.16 12.61 -5.95
C THR A 263 13.35 13.37 -4.64
N ARG A 264 12.41 14.27 -4.29
CA ARG A 264 12.48 14.99 -3.01
C ARG A 264 12.33 14.04 -1.81
N ALA A 265 11.40 13.08 -1.88
CA ALA A 265 11.26 12.07 -0.82
C ALA A 265 12.57 11.31 -0.57
N ARG A 266 13.31 10.95 -1.62
CA ARG A 266 14.64 10.33 -1.52
C ARG A 266 15.70 11.30 -0.99
N ALA A 267 15.80 12.48 -1.61
CA ALA A 267 16.90 13.42 -1.37
C ALA A 267 16.82 14.10 0.00
N ILE A 268 15.61 14.26 0.55
CA ILE A 268 15.36 14.92 1.84
C ILE A 268 14.97 13.88 2.90
N LEU A 269 13.80 13.27 2.77
CA LEU A 269 13.26 12.44 3.86
C LEU A 269 14.08 11.15 4.07
N LEU A 270 14.34 10.38 3.03
CA LEU A 270 15.10 9.14 3.17
C LEU A 270 16.55 9.44 3.60
N ARG A 271 17.19 10.45 3.00
CA ARG A 271 18.56 10.84 3.34
C ARG A 271 18.70 11.19 4.82
N ASP A 272 17.77 12.00 5.35
CA ASP A 272 17.92 12.64 6.65
C ASP A 272 17.31 11.82 7.80
N THR A 273 16.26 11.04 7.55
CA THR A 273 15.57 10.23 8.58
C THR A 273 15.90 8.74 8.51
N GLY A 274 16.43 8.25 7.38
CA GLY A 274 17.15 6.98 7.28
C GLY A 274 16.31 5.71 7.24
N ALA A 275 15.02 5.75 6.92
CA ALA A 275 14.17 4.54 6.80
C ALA A 275 14.46 3.75 5.50
N THR A 276 15.71 3.42 5.26
CA THR A 276 16.16 2.70 4.05
C THR A 276 15.82 1.21 4.15
N LEU A 277 15.52 0.60 3.00
CA LEU A 277 15.31 -0.84 2.89
C LEU A 277 16.66 -1.55 2.61
N SER A 278 16.89 -2.70 3.27
CA SER A 278 18.11 -3.46 3.04
C SER A 278 18.14 -4.13 1.66
N PRO A 279 19.31 -4.30 1.01
CA PRO A 279 19.41 -5.03 -0.26
C PRO A 279 18.90 -6.48 -0.19
N VAL A 280 19.07 -7.15 0.95
CA VAL A 280 18.54 -8.50 1.17
C VAL A 280 17.02 -8.49 1.18
N SER A 281 16.39 -7.52 1.86
CA SER A 281 14.93 -7.37 1.83
C SER A 281 14.42 -7.03 0.44
N CYS A 282 15.12 -6.19 -0.32
CA CYS A 282 14.82 -5.89 -1.72
C CYS A 282 14.82 -7.15 -2.58
N PHE A 283 15.83 -8.01 -2.41
CA PHE A 283 15.92 -9.28 -3.13
C PHE A 283 14.74 -10.22 -2.80
N ILE A 284 14.36 -10.33 -1.52
CA ILE A 284 13.20 -11.12 -1.11
C ILE A 284 11.90 -10.57 -1.76
N PHE A 285 11.71 -9.27 -1.78
CA PHE A 285 10.56 -8.65 -2.46
C PHE A 285 10.57 -8.84 -3.98
N LEU A 286 11.75 -8.82 -4.61
CA LEU A 286 11.86 -9.13 -6.04
C LEU A 286 11.42 -10.56 -6.34
N GLN A 287 11.80 -11.54 -5.51
CA GLN A 287 11.31 -12.91 -5.64
C GLN A 287 9.79 -13.01 -5.45
N GLY A 288 9.24 -12.27 -4.47
CA GLY A 288 7.80 -12.18 -4.27
C GLY A 288 7.08 -11.57 -5.49
N LEU A 289 7.62 -10.50 -6.08
CA LEU A 289 7.04 -9.86 -7.26
C LEU A 289 6.99 -10.80 -8.46
N GLU A 290 8.00 -11.65 -8.67
CA GLU A 290 8.06 -12.56 -9.81
C GLU A 290 6.89 -13.56 -9.88
N THR A 291 6.21 -13.80 -8.77
CA THR A 291 5.03 -14.68 -8.69
C THR A 291 3.77 -13.94 -8.22
N LEU A 292 3.78 -12.61 -8.21
CA LEU A 292 2.68 -11.83 -7.65
C LEU A 292 1.33 -12.14 -8.33
N SER A 293 1.28 -12.10 -9.65
CA SER A 293 0.05 -12.37 -10.41
C SER A 293 -0.53 -13.74 -10.09
N LEU A 294 0.30 -14.78 -10.13
CA LEU A 294 -0.10 -16.18 -9.85
C LEU A 294 -0.67 -16.34 -8.43
N ARG A 295 -0.03 -15.70 -7.44
CA ARG A 295 -0.49 -15.78 -6.05
C ARG A 295 -1.79 -15.02 -5.87
N VAL A 296 -1.88 -13.78 -6.38
CA VAL A 296 -3.05 -12.93 -6.20
C VAL A 296 -4.28 -13.52 -6.92
N GLU A 297 -4.13 -14.12 -8.10
CA GLU A 297 -5.20 -14.88 -8.75
C GLU A 297 -5.71 -16.03 -7.87
N ARG A 298 -4.80 -16.82 -7.29
CA ARG A 298 -5.16 -17.93 -6.42
C ARG A 298 -5.83 -17.43 -5.14
N HIS A 299 -5.30 -16.39 -4.49
CA HIS A 299 -5.92 -15.74 -3.33
C HIS A 299 -7.35 -15.29 -3.64
N ALA A 300 -7.56 -14.55 -4.74
CA ALA A 300 -8.87 -14.05 -5.13
C ALA A 300 -9.85 -15.19 -5.45
N SER A 301 -9.41 -16.20 -6.21
CA SER A 301 -10.24 -17.36 -6.55
C SER A 301 -10.68 -18.14 -5.31
N ASN A 302 -9.74 -18.41 -4.38
CA ASN A 302 -10.04 -19.09 -3.12
C ASN A 302 -11.01 -18.25 -2.26
N ALA A 303 -10.73 -16.95 -2.11
CA ALA A 303 -11.57 -16.05 -1.32
C ALA A 303 -13.01 -16.02 -1.80
N LEU A 304 -13.25 -15.92 -3.11
CA LEU A 304 -14.61 -15.93 -3.66
C LEU A 304 -15.38 -17.22 -3.36
N LYS A 305 -14.70 -18.37 -3.37
CA LYS A 305 -15.32 -19.65 -3.00
C LYS A 305 -15.65 -19.70 -1.50
N VAL A 306 -14.74 -19.25 -0.64
CA VAL A 306 -14.96 -19.16 0.81
C VAL A 306 -16.08 -18.16 1.12
N VAL A 307 -16.11 -16.98 0.49
CA VAL A 307 -17.19 -15.98 0.63
C VAL A 307 -18.55 -16.59 0.29
N ASN A 308 -18.64 -17.32 -0.84
CA ASN A 308 -19.88 -17.97 -1.26
C ASN A 308 -20.32 -19.11 -0.31
N TYR A 309 -19.37 -19.83 0.26
CA TYR A 309 -19.64 -20.85 1.29
C TYR A 309 -20.18 -20.18 2.57
N LEU A 310 -19.47 -19.18 3.09
CA LEU A 310 -19.84 -18.49 4.34
C LEU A 310 -21.20 -17.77 4.19
N ALA A 311 -21.48 -17.14 3.04
CA ALA A 311 -22.75 -16.44 2.81
C ALA A 311 -23.98 -17.33 2.85
N ARG A 312 -23.81 -18.65 2.74
CA ARG A 312 -24.90 -19.66 2.81
C ARG A 312 -24.89 -20.44 4.11
N HIS A 313 -23.85 -20.28 4.93
CA HIS A 313 -23.69 -21.09 6.13
C HIS A 313 -24.68 -20.67 7.24
N PRO A 314 -25.42 -21.62 7.88
CA PRO A 314 -26.49 -21.30 8.82
C PRO A 314 -26.02 -20.59 10.10
N LYS A 315 -24.72 -20.73 10.49
CA LYS A 315 -24.13 -20.08 11.67
C LYS A 315 -23.47 -18.73 11.35
N VAL A 316 -23.49 -18.29 10.11
CA VAL A 316 -23.00 -16.96 9.68
C VAL A 316 -24.17 -15.98 9.64
N ALA A 317 -24.00 -14.81 10.23
CA ALA A 317 -24.99 -13.74 10.24
C ALA A 317 -24.79 -12.81 9.03
N LYS A 318 -23.54 -12.48 8.69
CA LYS A 318 -23.19 -11.57 7.59
C LYS A 318 -21.81 -11.87 7.06
N VAL A 319 -21.58 -11.61 5.79
CA VAL A 319 -20.24 -11.59 5.18
C VAL A 319 -20.03 -10.20 4.57
N ASN A 320 -18.94 -9.55 4.95
CA ASN A 320 -18.57 -8.24 4.44
C ASN A 320 -17.59 -8.42 3.26
N HIS A 321 -18.14 -8.65 2.06
CA HIS A 321 -17.32 -8.76 0.86
C HIS A 321 -18.05 -8.17 -0.35
N PRO A 322 -17.43 -7.24 -1.11
CA PRO A 322 -18.09 -6.48 -2.17
C PRO A 322 -18.43 -7.31 -3.43
N ALA A 323 -17.94 -8.55 -3.55
CA ALA A 323 -18.39 -9.47 -4.59
C ALA A 323 -19.84 -9.94 -4.41
N LEU A 324 -20.39 -9.86 -3.19
CA LEU A 324 -21.79 -10.22 -2.94
C LEU A 324 -22.72 -9.14 -3.50
N ALA A 325 -23.74 -9.55 -4.25
CA ALA A 325 -24.69 -8.62 -4.86
C ALA A 325 -25.47 -7.74 -3.85
N SER A 326 -25.56 -8.19 -2.60
CA SER A 326 -26.17 -7.44 -1.50
C SER A 326 -25.26 -6.39 -0.86
N HIS A 327 -23.97 -6.39 -1.18
CA HIS A 327 -23.02 -5.42 -0.62
C HIS A 327 -23.21 -4.04 -1.27
N PRO A 328 -23.19 -2.93 -0.50
CA PRO A 328 -23.40 -1.59 -1.06
C PRO A 328 -22.37 -1.24 -2.15
N ASP A 329 -21.14 -1.70 -2.04
CA ASP A 329 -20.06 -1.40 -2.98
C ASP A 329 -19.95 -2.41 -4.15
N HIS A 330 -20.95 -3.28 -4.34
CA HIS A 330 -20.91 -4.31 -5.39
C HIS A 330 -20.68 -3.71 -6.78
N ARG A 331 -21.28 -2.55 -7.08
CA ARG A 331 -21.09 -1.88 -8.38
C ARG A 331 -19.64 -1.41 -8.58
N LEU A 332 -19.00 -0.86 -7.53
CA LEU A 332 -17.59 -0.47 -7.58
C LEU A 332 -16.69 -1.70 -7.73
N TYR A 333 -17.04 -2.79 -7.05
CA TYR A 333 -16.31 -4.05 -7.19
C TYR A 333 -16.33 -4.57 -8.63
N GLN A 334 -17.48 -4.59 -9.28
CA GLN A 334 -17.58 -5.00 -10.68
C GLN A 334 -16.76 -4.11 -11.62
N ARG A 335 -16.65 -2.81 -11.30
CA ARG A 335 -15.88 -1.84 -12.08
C ARG A 335 -14.38 -2.02 -11.92
N TYR A 336 -13.90 -2.08 -10.67
CA TYR A 336 -12.47 -2.06 -10.36
C TYR A 336 -11.82 -3.45 -10.33
N PHE A 337 -12.61 -4.49 -10.08
CA PHE A 337 -12.12 -5.86 -9.89
C PHE A 337 -12.83 -6.87 -10.78
N PRO A 338 -12.82 -6.69 -12.11
CA PRO A 338 -13.55 -7.58 -13.03
C PRO A 338 -13.02 -9.03 -12.99
N ASN A 339 -11.78 -9.23 -12.59
CA ASN A 339 -11.14 -10.55 -12.45
C ASN A 339 -11.18 -11.10 -11.03
N GLY A 340 -11.94 -10.47 -10.13
CA GLY A 340 -12.00 -10.82 -8.71
C GLY A 340 -10.97 -10.08 -7.87
N GLY A 341 -11.09 -10.20 -6.54
CA GLY A 341 -10.22 -9.54 -5.56
C GLY A 341 -10.79 -9.67 -4.15
N GLY A 342 -10.11 -9.05 -3.16
CA GLY A 342 -10.62 -9.01 -1.80
C GLY A 342 -10.42 -10.32 -1.03
N SER A 343 -9.20 -10.85 -1.00
CA SER A 343 -8.91 -12.07 -0.22
C SER A 343 -8.78 -11.83 1.29
N ILE A 344 -8.92 -10.58 1.72
CA ILE A 344 -8.97 -10.18 3.14
C ILE A 344 -10.35 -9.58 3.36
N PHE A 345 -11.15 -10.17 4.25
CA PHE A 345 -12.50 -9.73 4.52
C PHE A 345 -12.96 -10.15 5.92
N THR A 346 -14.10 -9.62 6.36
CA THR A 346 -14.72 -10.00 7.62
C THR A 346 -16.03 -10.73 7.40
N PHE A 347 -16.40 -11.54 8.38
CA PHE A 347 -17.73 -12.07 8.53
C PHE A 347 -18.16 -12.04 9.99
N GLU A 348 -19.46 -12.07 10.22
CA GLU A 348 -20.08 -12.09 11.55
C GLU A 348 -20.67 -13.47 11.80
N ILE A 349 -20.25 -14.11 12.90
CA ILE A 349 -20.80 -15.37 13.35
C ILE A 349 -22.10 -15.10 14.13
N LYS A 350 -23.05 -16.03 14.08
CA LYS A 350 -24.23 -15.98 14.98
C LYS A 350 -23.80 -16.30 16.40
N GLY A 351 -24.07 -15.38 17.32
CA GLY A 351 -23.60 -15.40 18.70
C GLY A 351 -22.80 -14.14 19.03
N GLY A 352 -21.84 -14.27 19.91
CA GLY A 352 -21.00 -13.16 20.39
C GLY A 352 -19.51 -13.50 20.33
N GLN A 353 -18.77 -12.88 21.25
CA GLN A 353 -17.31 -13.09 21.37
C GLN A 353 -16.96 -14.54 21.74
N GLU A 354 -17.76 -15.19 22.58
CA GLU A 354 -17.48 -16.57 23.01
C GLU A 354 -17.51 -17.54 21.84
N GLU A 355 -18.54 -17.46 20.99
CA GLU A 355 -18.67 -18.27 19.79
C GLU A 355 -17.55 -17.96 18.79
N ALA A 356 -17.21 -16.66 18.62
CA ALA A 356 -16.12 -16.23 17.74
C ALA A 356 -14.76 -16.80 18.20
N PHE A 357 -14.48 -16.76 19.49
CA PHE A 357 -13.25 -17.31 20.05
C PHE A 357 -13.20 -18.83 19.90
N LYS A 358 -14.29 -19.51 20.25
CA LYS A 358 -14.37 -20.97 20.12
C LYS A 358 -14.23 -21.45 18.68
N PHE A 359 -14.78 -20.69 17.73
CA PHE A 359 -14.58 -20.94 16.30
C PHE A 359 -13.12 -20.76 15.90
N ILE A 360 -12.50 -19.62 16.24
CA ILE A 360 -11.09 -19.31 15.89
C ILE A 360 -10.15 -20.35 16.49
N ASP A 361 -10.31 -20.68 17.77
CA ASP A 361 -9.46 -21.63 18.49
C ASP A 361 -9.62 -23.08 18.01
N SER A 362 -10.68 -23.35 17.22
CA SER A 362 -10.94 -24.68 16.64
C SER A 362 -10.37 -24.86 15.24
N LEU A 363 -9.87 -23.80 14.60
CA LEU A 363 -9.25 -23.88 13.28
C LEU A 363 -7.90 -24.58 13.35
N GLU A 364 -7.61 -25.43 12.37
CA GLU A 364 -6.38 -26.24 12.31
C GLU A 364 -5.43 -25.78 11.20
N ILE A 365 -5.96 -25.20 10.10
CA ILE A 365 -5.18 -24.69 8.97
C ILE A 365 -4.93 -23.19 9.09
N PHE A 366 -5.98 -22.42 9.46
CA PHE A 366 -5.85 -20.98 9.63
C PHE A 366 -4.99 -20.63 10.83
N SER A 367 -3.94 -19.84 10.62
CA SER A 367 -3.08 -19.39 11.72
C SER A 367 -3.65 -18.12 12.38
N LEU A 368 -3.77 -18.13 13.69
CA LEU A 368 -4.19 -16.96 14.49
C LEU A 368 -3.00 -16.03 14.71
N LEU A 369 -2.95 -14.92 14.00
CA LEU A 369 -1.90 -13.90 14.12
C LEU A 369 -2.28 -12.56 13.49
N ALA A 370 -1.56 -11.51 13.89
CA ALA A 370 -1.77 -10.14 13.41
C ALA A 370 -1.02 -9.88 12.09
N ASN A 371 -1.37 -10.59 11.03
CA ASN A 371 -0.89 -10.32 9.67
C ASN A 371 -2.03 -10.54 8.66
N VAL A 372 -1.76 -10.26 7.38
CA VAL A 372 -2.66 -10.51 6.24
C VAL A 372 -1.83 -10.73 4.97
N ALA A 373 -2.45 -11.28 3.92
CA ALA A 373 -1.83 -11.42 2.60
C ALA A 373 -0.60 -12.35 2.56
N ASP A 374 -0.53 -13.29 3.49
CA ASP A 374 0.41 -14.41 3.44
C ASP A 374 -0.14 -15.49 2.49
N VAL A 375 0.75 -16.27 1.89
CA VAL A 375 0.36 -17.47 1.10
C VAL A 375 -0.39 -18.50 1.95
N LYS A 376 -0.25 -18.47 3.28
CA LYS A 376 -1.03 -19.26 4.24
C LYS A 376 -2.24 -18.48 4.70
N SER A 377 -3.34 -19.17 4.92
CA SER A 377 -4.58 -18.60 5.45
C SER A 377 -4.43 -18.18 6.91
N LEU A 378 -4.93 -16.98 7.22
CA LEU A 378 -4.81 -16.36 8.54
C LEU A 378 -6.19 -15.96 9.06
N VAL A 379 -6.32 -15.93 10.39
CA VAL A 379 -7.52 -15.50 11.10
C VAL A 379 -7.17 -14.57 12.25
N ILE A 380 -8.05 -13.63 12.58
CA ILE A 380 -7.95 -12.82 13.80
C ILE A 380 -9.33 -12.31 14.22
N HIS A 381 -9.49 -12.01 15.51
CA HIS A 381 -10.65 -11.32 16.07
C HIS A 381 -10.37 -9.81 16.20
N PRO A 382 -10.84 -8.95 15.28
CA PRO A 382 -10.43 -7.55 15.24
C PRO A 382 -10.72 -6.77 16.52
N ALA A 383 -11.91 -6.94 17.09
CA ALA A 383 -12.37 -6.16 18.26
C ALA A 383 -11.45 -6.29 19.48
N THR A 384 -10.84 -7.47 19.70
CA THR A 384 -9.97 -7.71 20.87
C THR A 384 -8.48 -7.66 20.56
N THR A 385 -8.11 -7.37 19.30
CA THR A 385 -6.70 -7.38 18.85
C THR A 385 -6.33 -6.13 18.07
N THR A 386 -6.51 -6.13 16.76
CA THR A 386 -6.05 -5.03 15.86
C THR A 386 -6.80 -3.71 16.08
N HIS A 387 -7.95 -3.71 16.74
CA HIS A 387 -8.78 -2.55 17.03
C HIS A 387 -9.13 -2.45 18.53
N SER A 388 -8.37 -3.13 19.40
CA SER A 388 -8.62 -3.20 20.84
C SER A 388 -8.49 -1.86 21.59
N GLN A 389 -7.84 -0.86 20.98
CA GLN A 389 -7.75 0.49 21.52
C GLN A 389 -9.01 1.35 21.26
N LEU A 390 -9.90 0.91 20.36
CA LEU A 390 -11.15 1.62 20.07
C LEU A 390 -12.21 1.34 21.14
N THR A 391 -13.03 2.34 21.43
CA THR A 391 -14.23 2.19 22.24
C THR A 391 -15.29 1.37 21.51
N GLU A 392 -16.28 0.84 22.24
CA GLU A 392 -17.39 0.07 21.64
C GLU A 392 -18.17 0.90 20.60
N ALA A 393 -18.32 2.19 20.84
CA ALA A 393 -18.99 3.10 19.90
C ALA A 393 -18.18 3.26 18.60
N GLU A 394 -16.85 3.41 18.70
CA GLU A 394 -15.96 3.53 17.55
C GLU A 394 -15.87 2.21 16.77
N LEU A 395 -15.83 1.06 17.47
CA LEU A 395 -15.90 -0.26 16.82
C LEU A 395 -17.20 -0.39 16.01
N THR A 396 -18.33 -0.03 16.61
CA THR A 396 -19.65 -0.07 15.95
C THR A 396 -19.70 0.86 14.74
N ASP A 397 -19.16 2.09 14.83
CA ASP A 397 -19.06 3.04 13.72
C ASP A 397 -18.23 2.51 12.55
N GLN A 398 -17.23 1.67 12.84
CA GLN A 398 -16.43 0.98 11.84
C GLN A 398 -17.03 -0.37 11.38
N GLY A 399 -18.21 -0.75 11.90
CA GLY A 399 -18.86 -2.03 11.58
C GLY A 399 -18.12 -3.25 12.11
N ILE A 400 -17.44 -3.11 13.24
CA ILE A 400 -16.73 -4.18 13.94
C ILE A 400 -17.50 -4.52 15.20
N TYR A 401 -17.92 -5.78 15.34
CA TYR A 401 -18.69 -6.29 16.46
C TYR A 401 -17.92 -7.39 17.20
N GLN A 402 -18.40 -7.79 18.38
CA GLN A 402 -17.81 -8.90 19.13
C GLN A 402 -17.95 -10.27 18.42
N SER A 403 -18.83 -10.34 17.43
CA SER A 403 -19.00 -11.50 16.54
C SER A 403 -18.18 -11.46 15.26
N THR A 404 -17.40 -10.37 15.04
CA THR A 404 -16.66 -10.15 13.79
C THR A 404 -15.36 -10.93 13.79
N ILE A 405 -15.16 -11.73 12.73
CA ILE A 405 -13.94 -12.49 12.47
C ILE A 405 -13.34 -11.98 11.15
N ARG A 406 -12.04 -11.69 11.11
CA ARG A 406 -11.32 -11.35 9.88
C ARG A 406 -10.55 -12.57 9.38
N LEU A 407 -10.74 -12.90 8.11
CA LEU A 407 -9.95 -13.89 7.37
C LEU A 407 -9.01 -13.20 6.39
N SER A 408 -7.84 -13.79 6.19
CA SER A 408 -6.95 -13.55 5.07
C SER A 408 -6.75 -14.88 4.38
N ILE A 409 -7.37 -15.05 3.22
CA ILE A 409 -7.41 -16.34 2.51
C ILE A 409 -6.10 -16.54 1.74
N GLY A 410 -5.45 -17.67 1.97
CA GLY A 410 -4.20 -18.04 1.37
C GLY A 410 -4.34 -18.78 0.03
N THR A 411 -3.29 -19.50 -0.35
CA THR A 411 -3.16 -20.20 -1.65
C THR A 411 -3.33 -21.70 -1.55
N GLU A 412 -3.71 -22.22 -0.40
CA GLU A 412 -3.97 -23.63 -0.13
C GLU A 412 -5.06 -24.20 -1.07
N HIS A 413 -5.29 -25.49 -1.05
CA HIS A 413 -6.46 -26.07 -1.73
C HIS A 413 -7.72 -25.57 -1.03
N VAL A 414 -8.66 -25.04 -1.80
CA VAL A 414 -9.83 -24.36 -1.24
C VAL A 414 -10.77 -25.30 -0.49
N ASP A 415 -10.84 -26.57 -0.88
CA ASP A 415 -11.70 -27.55 -0.20
C ASP A 415 -11.15 -27.82 1.22
N ASP A 416 -9.83 -27.89 1.40
CA ASP A 416 -9.22 -28.04 2.72
C ASP A 416 -9.54 -26.84 3.62
N LEU A 417 -9.55 -25.61 3.06
CA LEU A 417 -9.94 -24.40 3.80
C LEU A 417 -11.42 -24.44 4.21
N ILE A 418 -12.31 -24.90 3.32
CA ILE A 418 -13.75 -25.01 3.61
C ILE A 418 -13.99 -26.09 4.65
N ASP A 419 -13.31 -27.24 4.57
CA ASP A 419 -13.41 -28.33 5.53
C ASP A 419 -12.94 -27.87 6.91
N ASP A 420 -11.86 -27.07 7.00
CA ASP A 420 -11.38 -26.50 8.25
C ASP A 420 -12.38 -25.52 8.88
N LEU A 421 -13.00 -24.67 8.06
CA LEU A 421 -14.07 -23.78 8.53
C LEU A 421 -15.30 -24.57 9.01
N GLU A 422 -15.71 -25.61 8.27
CA GLU A 422 -16.88 -26.45 8.62
C GLU A 422 -16.66 -27.20 9.95
N GLN A 423 -15.49 -27.81 10.14
CA GLN A 423 -15.17 -28.50 11.41
C GLN A 423 -15.13 -27.53 12.58
N ALA A 424 -14.66 -26.28 12.40
CA ALA A 424 -14.70 -25.26 13.42
C ALA A 424 -16.13 -24.79 13.73
N PHE A 425 -16.98 -24.63 12.71
CA PHE A 425 -18.41 -24.37 12.90
C PHE A 425 -19.11 -25.51 13.66
N ALA A 426 -18.70 -26.77 13.48
CA ALA A 426 -19.29 -27.88 14.20
C ALA A 426 -19.05 -27.84 15.73
N LYS A 427 -18.04 -27.05 16.20
CA LYS A 427 -17.68 -26.94 17.61
C LYS A 427 -18.50 -25.88 18.38
N ILE A 428 -19.20 -24.96 17.70
CA ILE A 428 -19.94 -23.85 18.28
C ILE A 428 -21.44 -24.05 18.24
#